data_8540ce560fa6352a436f4a9384610ffb
#
_entry.id   8540ce560fa6352a436f4a9384610ffb
#
_cell.length_a   1.000
_cell.length_b   1.000
_cell.length_c   1.000
_cell.angle_alpha   90.00
_cell.angle_beta   90.00
_cell.angle_gamma   90.00
#
_symmetry.space_group_name_H-M   'P 1'
#
loop_
_entity.id
_entity.type
_entity.pdbx_description
1 polymer ?
#
loop_
_entity_poly.entity_id
_entity_poly.type
_entity_poly.pdbx_seq_one_letter_code
_entity_poly.pdbx_strand_id
1 'polypeptide(L)'
;MLANNDSLDGCAGLEDTDSFDEWIDFDNRLKKKYGEGYVPSEVFLAIRKADDKLVGIIDFRRPLSPFLLQYGGNIGYSILPSERQKGYAKAMLALLLPICKEQGEQRVLLTCHKSNEASRRTIISNGGKMENEIVNGTGRNEDSIIQRFWIDL
;
A
#
# COMPACT_ATOMS: atom_id res chain seq x y z
N MET A 1 -4.02 14.35 -6.91
CA MET A 1 -4.80 13.10 -7.00
C MET A 1 -6.28 13.38 -6.89
N LEU A 2 -6.78 14.01 -5.84
CA LEU A 2 -8.21 14.35 -5.67
C LEU A 2 -8.81 15.17 -6.85
N ALA A 3 -8.03 16.03 -7.48
CA ALA A 3 -8.49 16.88 -8.58
C ALA A 3 -8.75 16.15 -9.92
N ASN A 4 -8.33 14.89 -10.08
CA ASN A 4 -8.33 14.18 -11.35
C ASN A 4 -9.31 12.99 -11.41
N ASN A 5 -10.14 12.82 -10.40
CA ASN A 5 -11.11 11.70 -10.32
C ASN A 5 -10.46 10.29 -10.46
N ASP A 6 -9.21 10.15 -10.03
CA ASP A 6 -8.45 8.89 -10.10
C ASP A 6 -8.72 8.03 -8.87
N SER A 7 -8.54 6.71 -9.00
CA SER A 7 -8.57 5.80 -7.86
C SER A 7 -7.52 6.22 -6.83
N LEU A 8 -7.95 6.30 -5.56
CA LEU A 8 -7.10 6.59 -4.41
C LEU A 8 -6.67 5.31 -3.67
N ASP A 9 -6.93 4.14 -4.27
CA ASP A 9 -6.51 2.84 -3.71
C ASP A 9 -5.01 2.85 -3.38
N GLY A 10 -4.67 2.43 -2.17
CA GLY A 10 -3.30 2.45 -1.67
C GLY A 10 -2.78 3.82 -1.24
N CYS A 11 -3.66 4.81 -1.07
CA CYS A 11 -3.32 6.15 -0.59
C CYS A 11 -3.53 6.33 0.93
N ALA A 12 -3.48 5.24 1.71
CA ALA A 12 -3.54 5.26 3.18
C ALA A 12 -4.77 6.03 3.73
N GLY A 13 -5.96 5.78 3.17
CA GLY A 13 -7.23 6.40 3.61
C GLY A 13 -7.43 7.84 3.13
N LEU A 14 -6.67 8.31 2.15
CA LEU A 14 -6.89 9.64 1.57
C LEU A 14 -8.27 9.76 0.89
N GLU A 15 -8.85 8.65 0.46
CA GLU A 15 -10.18 8.54 -0.09
C GLU A 15 -11.30 8.88 0.91
N ASP A 16 -11.03 8.74 2.20
CA ASP A 16 -11.98 8.96 3.28
C ASP A 16 -11.97 10.41 3.81
N THR A 17 -11.23 11.31 3.15
CA THR A 17 -11.04 12.70 3.59
C THR A 17 -11.24 13.70 2.46
N ASP A 18 -11.75 14.90 2.79
CA ASP A 18 -12.04 15.95 1.82
C ASP A 18 -10.82 16.83 1.50
N SER A 19 -9.78 16.79 2.33
CA SER A 19 -8.57 17.59 2.17
C SER A 19 -7.32 16.88 2.66
N PHE A 20 -6.14 17.37 2.22
CA PHE A 20 -4.85 16.86 2.69
C PHE A 20 -4.61 17.14 4.19
N ASP A 21 -5.03 18.28 4.68
CA ASP A 21 -4.91 18.63 6.10
C ASP A 21 -5.79 17.73 6.97
N GLU A 22 -7.01 17.46 6.51
CA GLU A 22 -7.92 16.52 7.18
C GLU A 22 -7.35 15.08 7.16
N TRP A 23 -6.71 14.66 6.06
CA TRP A 23 -6.05 13.37 5.99
C TRP A 23 -4.86 13.26 6.97
N ILE A 24 -4.05 14.31 7.12
CA ILE A 24 -2.99 14.35 8.12
C ILE A 24 -3.54 14.22 9.54
N ASP A 25 -4.62 14.93 9.83
CA ASP A 25 -5.30 14.85 11.13
C ASP A 25 -5.92 13.46 11.36
N PHE A 26 -6.48 12.86 10.32
CA PHE A 26 -7.01 11.50 10.35
C PHE A 26 -5.90 10.47 10.64
N ASP A 27 -4.79 10.50 9.90
CA ASP A 27 -3.64 9.62 10.11
C ASP A 27 -3.06 9.77 11.52
N ASN A 28 -2.92 11.00 12.01
CA ASN A 28 -2.48 11.28 13.38
C ASN A 28 -3.45 10.76 14.45
N ARG A 29 -4.76 10.79 14.20
CA ARG A 29 -5.78 10.21 15.08
C ARG A 29 -5.74 8.69 15.08
N LEU A 30 -5.55 8.06 13.92
CA LEU A 30 -5.43 6.60 13.80
C LEU A 30 -4.23 6.05 14.58
N LYS A 31 -3.10 6.74 14.56
CA LYS A 31 -1.91 6.39 15.36
C LYS A 31 -2.21 6.34 16.86
N LYS A 32 -3.21 7.09 17.34
CA LYS A 32 -3.65 7.12 18.74
C LYS A 32 -4.75 6.11 19.09
N LYS A 33 -5.47 5.57 18.09
CA LYS A 33 -6.62 4.66 18.27
C LYS A 33 -6.27 3.17 18.14
N TYR A 34 -5.07 2.79 18.56
CA TYR A 34 -4.67 1.39 18.59
C TYR A 34 -5.65 0.56 19.44
N GLY A 35 -6.27 -0.46 18.85
CA GLY A 35 -7.19 -1.39 19.52
C GLY A 35 -8.66 -1.33 19.08
N GLU A 36 -9.10 -0.31 18.35
CA GLU A 36 -10.50 -0.18 17.87
C GLU A 36 -10.68 -0.68 16.42
N GLY A 37 -9.94 -1.71 16.00
CA GLY A 37 -9.97 -2.21 14.62
C GLY A 37 -9.00 -1.49 13.66
N TYR A 38 -8.33 -0.45 14.12
CA TYR A 38 -7.30 0.27 13.38
C TYR A 38 -5.90 -0.24 13.72
N VAL A 39 -5.04 -0.23 12.73
CA VAL A 39 -3.64 -0.62 12.86
C VAL A 39 -2.76 0.61 12.62
N PRO A 40 -1.76 0.88 13.48
CA PRO A 40 -0.80 1.94 13.23
C PRO A 40 -0.16 1.80 11.86
N SER A 41 -0.02 2.92 11.17
CA SER A 41 0.58 3.01 9.85
C SER A 41 1.65 4.10 9.84
N GLU A 42 2.79 3.80 9.22
CA GLU A 42 3.80 4.80 8.88
C GLU A 42 3.69 5.12 7.40
N VAL A 43 3.46 6.39 7.08
CA VAL A 43 3.26 6.84 5.70
C VAL A 43 4.51 7.58 5.21
N PHE A 44 4.96 7.23 4.02
CA PHE A 44 6.12 7.82 3.36
C PHE A 44 5.70 8.44 2.02
N LEU A 45 6.18 9.65 1.78
CA LEU A 45 5.96 10.37 0.53
C LEU A 45 7.17 10.21 -0.38
N ALA A 46 6.95 9.82 -1.63
CA ALA A 46 8.00 9.75 -2.63
C ALA A 46 8.10 11.08 -3.37
N ILE A 47 9.18 11.80 -3.11
CA ILE A 47 9.49 13.08 -3.74
C ILE A 47 10.61 12.89 -4.77
N ARG A 48 10.39 13.31 -6.02
CA ARG A 48 11.43 13.31 -7.04
C ARG A 48 12.37 14.49 -6.84
N LYS A 49 13.67 14.20 -6.60
CA LYS A 49 14.68 15.23 -6.28
C LYS A 49 14.92 16.26 -7.37
N ALA A 50 14.63 15.92 -8.63
CA ALA A 50 14.95 16.80 -9.77
C ALA A 50 14.04 18.06 -9.82
N ASP A 51 12.84 17.97 -9.30
CA ASP A 51 11.82 19.02 -9.39
C ASP A 51 10.91 19.10 -8.14
N ASP A 52 11.31 18.44 -7.06
CA ASP A 52 10.58 18.35 -5.78
C ASP A 52 9.11 17.89 -5.93
N LYS A 53 8.82 17.14 -6.99
CA LYS A 53 7.48 16.67 -7.28
C LYS A 53 7.13 15.44 -6.45
N LEU A 54 5.98 15.48 -5.78
CA LEU A 54 5.38 14.29 -5.19
C LEU A 54 4.96 13.33 -6.31
N VAL A 55 5.50 12.12 -6.33
CA VAL A 55 5.24 11.11 -7.36
C VAL A 55 4.44 9.93 -6.86
N GLY A 56 4.40 9.69 -5.55
CA GLY A 56 3.67 8.59 -4.95
C GLY A 56 3.68 8.61 -3.44
N ILE A 57 2.91 7.67 -2.87
CA ILE A 57 2.77 7.45 -1.45
C ILE A 57 2.89 5.95 -1.18
N ILE A 58 3.50 5.58 -0.07
CA ILE A 58 3.60 4.20 0.41
C ILE A 58 3.41 4.18 1.91
N ASP A 59 2.68 3.21 2.44
CA ASP A 59 2.45 3.04 3.87
C ASP A 59 2.83 1.65 4.35
N PHE A 60 3.25 1.59 5.62
CA PHE A 60 3.61 0.38 6.31
C PHE A 60 2.76 0.22 7.58
N ARG A 61 2.01 -0.87 7.67
CA ARG A 61 1.02 -1.18 8.70
C ARG A 61 1.48 -2.36 9.54
N ARG A 62 1.45 -2.22 10.86
CA ARG A 62 1.76 -3.30 11.81
C ARG A 62 1.18 -3.03 13.20
N PRO A 63 0.83 -4.09 13.96
CA PRO A 63 0.76 -5.49 13.52
C PRO A 63 -0.37 -5.70 12.53
N LEU A 64 -0.34 -6.82 11.80
CA LEU A 64 -1.45 -7.19 10.91
C LEU A 64 -2.71 -7.53 11.72
N SER A 65 -3.80 -6.80 11.50
CA SER A 65 -5.13 -7.23 11.96
C SER A 65 -5.61 -8.45 11.15
N PRO A 66 -6.63 -9.19 11.61
CA PRO A 66 -7.22 -10.29 10.83
C PRO A 66 -7.64 -9.87 9.41
N PHE A 67 -8.18 -8.66 9.25
CA PHE A 67 -8.54 -8.10 7.95
C PHE A 67 -7.31 -7.85 7.09
N LEU A 68 -6.29 -7.19 7.63
CA LEU A 68 -5.04 -6.91 6.88
C LEU A 68 -4.30 -8.19 6.53
N LEU A 69 -4.27 -9.18 7.43
CA LEU A 69 -3.67 -10.48 7.17
C LEU A 69 -4.37 -11.19 6.01
N GLN A 70 -5.66 -10.99 5.85
CA GLN A 70 -6.44 -11.65 4.81
C GLN A 70 -6.46 -10.86 3.49
N TYR A 71 -6.70 -9.53 3.55
CA TYR A 71 -7.04 -8.73 2.37
C TYR A 71 -6.10 -7.56 2.09
N GLY A 72 -5.54 -6.92 3.11
CA GLY A 72 -4.86 -5.62 2.96
C GLY A 72 -3.33 -5.68 2.96
N GLY A 73 -2.74 -6.63 3.69
CA GLY A 73 -1.28 -6.75 3.86
C GLY A 73 -0.65 -5.65 4.73
N ASN A 74 0.69 -5.73 4.85
CA ASN A 74 1.50 -4.76 5.59
C ASN A 74 1.71 -3.45 4.82
N ILE A 75 1.75 -3.49 3.49
CA ILE A 75 2.19 -2.38 2.66
C ILE A 75 1.15 -2.05 1.60
N GLY A 76 0.75 -0.79 1.56
CA GLY A 76 -0.03 -0.19 0.49
C GLY A 76 0.79 0.87 -0.23
N TYR A 77 0.54 1.09 -1.52
CA TYR A 77 1.18 2.15 -2.28
C TYR A 77 0.34 2.62 -3.45
N SER A 78 0.53 3.88 -3.81
CA SER A 78 -0.07 4.49 -4.99
C SER A 78 0.92 5.42 -5.69
N ILE A 79 0.84 5.50 -7.01
CA ILE A 79 1.63 6.39 -7.85
C ILE A 79 0.71 7.35 -8.57
N LEU A 80 1.08 8.63 -8.56
CA LEU A 80 0.38 9.67 -9.30
C LEU A 80 0.22 9.22 -10.78
N PRO A 81 -0.99 9.26 -11.36
CA PRO A 81 -1.26 8.69 -12.70
C PRO A 81 -0.27 9.14 -13.78
N SER A 82 0.07 10.44 -13.82
CA SER A 82 1.06 10.98 -14.76
C SER A 82 2.50 10.48 -14.55
N GLU A 83 2.76 9.81 -13.43
CA GLU A 83 4.07 9.30 -13.04
C GLU A 83 4.15 7.76 -13.06
N ARG A 84 3.06 7.10 -13.45
CA ARG A 84 3.02 5.63 -13.60
C ARG A 84 3.95 5.14 -14.73
N GLN A 85 4.29 3.86 -14.69
CA GLN A 85 5.16 3.17 -15.67
C GLN A 85 6.60 3.73 -15.77
N LYS A 86 7.05 4.53 -14.79
CA LYS A 86 8.41 5.07 -14.67
C LYS A 86 9.28 4.36 -13.62
N GLY A 87 8.78 3.24 -13.06
CA GLY A 87 9.51 2.45 -12.07
C GLY A 87 9.41 2.93 -10.63
N TYR A 88 8.67 3.99 -10.34
CA TYR A 88 8.60 4.57 -8.99
C TYR A 88 8.01 3.60 -7.95
N ALA A 89 6.94 2.86 -8.27
CA ALA A 89 6.37 1.88 -7.34
C ALA A 89 7.40 0.82 -6.92
N LYS A 90 8.15 0.29 -7.90
CA LYS A 90 9.23 -0.67 -7.64
C LYS A 90 10.31 -0.07 -6.72
N ALA A 91 10.75 1.16 -7.01
CA ALA A 91 11.77 1.85 -6.22
C ALA A 91 11.28 2.16 -4.79
N MET A 92 10.05 2.66 -4.64
CA MET A 92 9.45 2.93 -3.32
C MET A 92 9.40 1.68 -2.46
N LEU A 93 8.91 0.56 -3.01
CA LEU A 93 8.86 -0.69 -2.29
C LEU A 93 10.27 -1.17 -1.91
N ALA A 94 11.24 -1.13 -2.84
CA ALA A 94 12.62 -1.50 -2.56
C ALA A 94 13.26 -0.68 -1.43
N LEU A 95 12.91 0.61 -1.33
CA LEU A 95 13.41 1.50 -0.27
C LEU A 95 12.73 1.25 1.08
N LEU A 96 11.48 0.79 1.09
CA LEU A 96 10.74 0.51 2.33
C LEU A 96 11.15 -0.81 2.98
N LEU A 97 11.48 -1.85 2.20
CA LEU A 97 11.79 -3.18 2.74
C LEU A 97 12.92 -3.17 3.81
N PRO A 98 14.05 -2.47 3.62
CA PRO A 98 15.06 -2.33 4.68
C PRO A 98 14.52 -1.69 5.96
N ILE A 99 13.65 -0.70 5.85
CA ILE A 99 13.01 -0.03 7.00
C ILE A 99 12.13 -1.03 7.76
N CYS A 100 11.34 -1.83 7.05
CA CYS A 100 10.53 -2.89 7.68
C CYS A 100 11.41 -3.88 8.45
N LYS A 101 12.55 -4.28 7.87
CA LYS A 101 13.51 -5.16 8.53
C LYS A 101 14.12 -4.54 9.79
N GLU A 102 14.56 -3.29 9.73
CA GLU A 102 15.11 -2.54 10.88
C GLU A 102 14.08 -2.41 12.01
N GLN A 103 12.80 -2.37 11.67
CA GLN A 103 11.69 -2.34 12.63
C GLN A 103 11.30 -3.73 13.16
N GLY A 104 12.04 -4.79 12.81
CA GLY A 104 11.91 -6.12 13.39
C GLY A 104 11.07 -7.11 12.59
N GLU A 105 10.56 -6.73 11.41
CA GLU A 105 9.85 -7.67 10.56
C GLU A 105 10.84 -8.62 9.88
N GLN A 106 10.45 -9.90 9.78
CA GLN A 106 11.20 -10.93 9.04
C GLN A 106 10.67 -11.11 7.63
N ARG A 107 9.40 -10.79 7.44
CA ARG A 107 8.71 -10.83 6.16
C ARG A 107 7.52 -9.89 6.17
N VAL A 108 7.11 -9.44 5.01
CA VAL A 108 5.94 -8.56 4.84
C VAL A 108 4.96 -9.15 3.83
N LEU A 109 3.67 -8.98 4.12
CA LEU A 109 2.57 -9.38 3.24
C LEU A 109 2.16 -8.19 2.37
N LEU A 110 2.06 -8.41 1.07
CA LEU A 110 1.44 -7.50 0.13
C LEU A 110 0.30 -8.21 -0.61
N THR A 111 -0.72 -7.45 -0.92
CA THR A 111 -1.89 -7.97 -1.66
C THR A 111 -2.19 -7.08 -2.85
N CYS A 112 -2.78 -7.65 -3.88
CA CYS A 112 -3.34 -6.89 -4.99
C CYS A 112 -4.51 -7.63 -5.62
N HIS A 113 -5.41 -6.91 -6.26
CA HIS A 113 -6.43 -7.53 -7.11
C HIS A 113 -5.76 -8.27 -8.27
N LYS A 114 -6.32 -9.40 -8.66
CA LYS A 114 -5.81 -10.23 -9.77
C LYS A 114 -5.73 -9.45 -11.08
N SER A 115 -6.66 -8.53 -11.31
CA SER A 115 -6.67 -7.61 -12.45
C SER A 115 -5.56 -6.55 -12.39
N ASN A 116 -4.96 -6.29 -11.21
CA ASN A 116 -3.91 -5.28 -11.05
C ASN A 116 -2.51 -5.84 -11.36
N GLU A 117 -2.27 -6.09 -12.65
CA GLU A 117 -0.99 -6.63 -13.13
C GLU A 117 0.19 -5.70 -12.82
N ALA A 118 -0.01 -4.38 -12.76
CA ALA A 118 1.05 -3.44 -12.42
C ALA A 118 1.55 -3.62 -10.97
N SER A 119 0.63 -3.78 -10.03
CA SER A 119 0.98 -4.08 -8.63
C SER A 119 1.63 -5.46 -8.50
N ARG A 120 1.08 -6.47 -9.14
CA ARG A 120 1.64 -7.83 -9.16
C ARG A 120 3.10 -7.83 -9.63
N ARG A 121 3.42 -7.17 -10.75
CA ARG A 121 4.80 -7.05 -11.25
C ARG A 121 5.71 -6.31 -10.28
N THR A 122 5.23 -5.24 -9.67
CA THR A 122 5.96 -4.49 -8.66
C THR A 122 6.35 -5.38 -7.48
N ILE A 123 5.41 -6.15 -6.95
CA ILE A 123 5.62 -7.06 -5.83
C ILE A 123 6.64 -8.15 -6.19
N ILE A 124 6.44 -8.84 -7.33
CA ILE A 124 7.32 -9.92 -7.79
C ILE A 124 8.74 -9.39 -8.04
N SER A 125 8.89 -8.20 -8.63
CA SER A 125 10.21 -7.60 -8.91
C SER A 125 10.98 -7.19 -7.65
N ASN A 126 10.32 -7.17 -6.49
CA ASN A 126 10.91 -6.96 -5.17
C ASN A 126 11.01 -8.26 -4.34
N GLY A 127 10.93 -9.42 -4.98
CA GLY A 127 11.09 -10.72 -4.32
C GLY A 127 9.81 -11.34 -3.78
N GLY A 128 8.64 -10.79 -4.13
CA GLY A 128 7.35 -11.32 -3.71
C GLY A 128 7.08 -12.72 -4.26
N LYS A 129 6.74 -13.64 -3.36
CA LYS A 129 6.33 -15.01 -3.66
C LYS A 129 4.84 -15.14 -3.37
N MET A 130 4.09 -15.56 -4.37
CA MET A 130 2.64 -15.75 -4.21
C MET A 130 2.38 -16.92 -3.26
N GLU A 131 1.57 -16.65 -2.24
CA GLU A 131 1.08 -17.66 -1.30
C GLU A 131 -0.19 -18.32 -1.83
N ASN A 132 -1.19 -17.50 -2.15
CA ASN A 132 -2.48 -17.98 -2.63
C ASN A 132 -3.29 -16.84 -3.29
N GLU A 133 -4.45 -17.22 -3.79
CA GLU A 133 -5.54 -16.35 -4.21
C GLU A 133 -6.73 -16.56 -3.27
N ILE A 134 -7.38 -15.49 -2.86
CA ILE A 134 -8.60 -15.55 -2.05
C ILE A 134 -9.70 -14.73 -2.70
N VAL A 135 -10.95 -15.11 -2.45
CA VAL A 135 -12.12 -14.39 -2.97
C VAL A 135 -12.55 -13.35 -1.95
N ASN A 136 -12.71 -12.12 -2.40
CA ASN A 136 -13.32 -11.03 -1.63
C ASN A 136 -14.71 -10.73 -2.19
N GLY A 137 -15.74 -10.86 -1.36
CA GLY A 137 -17.13 -10.67 -1.79
C GLY A 137 -17.73 -11.86 -2.55
N THR A 138 -18.45 -11.60 -3.64
CA THR A 138 -19.20 -12.63 -4.38
C THR A 138 -18.36 -13.46 -5.36
N GLY A 139 -17.10 -13.10 -5.57
CA GLY A 139 -16.15 -13.86 -6.40
C GLY A 139 -16.49 -13.96 -7.89
N ARG A 140 -17.24 -13.00 -8.45
CA ARG A 140 -17.76 -13.08 -9.81
C ARG A 140 -16.84 -12.55 -10.91
N ASN A 141 -15.77 -11.83 -10.56
CA ASN A 141 -14.82 -11.27 -11.53
C ASN A 141 -13.39 -11.23 -10.94
N GLU A 142 -12.41 -10.88 -11.76
CA GLU A 142 -11.00 -10.82 -11.34
C GLU A 142 -10.73 -9.76 -10.25
N ASP A 143 -11.54 -8.70 -10.19
CA ASP A 143 -11.44 -7.69 -9.13
C ASP A 143 -11.92 -8.21 -7.77
N SER A 144 -12.68 -9.30 -7.74
CA SER A 144 -13.06 -10.00 -6.52
C SER A 144 -11.99 -10.97 -6.03
N ILE A 145 -10.92 -11.21 -6.80
CA ILE A 145 -9.83 -12.12 -6.45
C ILE A 145 -8.65 -11.30 -5.96
N ILE A 146 -8.23 -11.56 -4.73
CA ILE A 146 -7.05 -10.98 -4.11
C ILE A 146 -5.91 -11.98 -4.20
N GLN A 147 -4.79 -11.57 -4.78
CA GLN A 147 -3.53 -12.30 -4.77
C GLN A 147 -2.71 -11.85 -3.57
N ARG A 148 -2.16 -12.81 -2.81
CA ARG A 148 -1.38 -12.58 -1.60
C ARG A 148 0.07 -13.01 -1.82
N PHE A 149 1.01 -12.13 -1.48
CA PHE A 149 2.44 -12.34 -1.70
C PHE A 149 3.22 -12.05 -0.42
N TRP A 150 4.18 -12.91 -0.09
CA TRP A 150 5.16 -12.64 0.96
C TRP A 150 6.50 -12.24 0.37
N ILE A 151 7.11 -11.23 0.98
CA ILE A 151 8.51 -10.86 0.74
C ILE A 151 9.30 -11.15 2.00
N ASP A 152 10.31 -12.02 1.92
CA ASP A 152 11.27 -12.29 2.98
C ASP A 152 12.29 -11.14 3.05
N LEU A 153 12.64 -10.65 4.26
CA LEU A 153 13.47 -9.45 4.49
C LEU A 153 14.91 -9.80 4.91
#